data_00bea98b6e4edfbd20c0279273d0fe48
#
_entry.id   00bea98b6e4edfbd20c0279273d0fe48
#
_cell.length_a   1.000
_cell.length_b   1.000
_cell.length_c   1.000
_cell.angle_alpha   90.00
_cell.angle_beta   90.00
_cell.angle_gamma   90.00
#
_symmetry.space_group_name_H-M   'P 1'
#
loop_
_entity.id
_entity.type
_entity.pdbx_description
1 polymer ?
#
loop_
_entity_poly.entity_id
_entity_poly.type
_entity_poly.pdbx_seq_one_letter_code
_entity_poly.pdbx_strand_id
1 'polypeptide(L)'
;IQFDETLKRVEAEEFYDELWKLDKALFEASIEDYNSASGVEKEAARRNVAYFAVALSLLQPKTEQTEQSREDPEKVTLFAPQDIKEYSVEIPSFVKDDVEAELVLIGAQKEEISPIFKYVEDYSQYSPRGHYTSSEKLKNYFKAMMWHGRISMLLQSKMIIAEESMVGGSAAESPEKEARIQTMQALLISDHFDRDNNIRDRWDRIYNVTAFYVGFSDDLGPYEYAKALDTVFGNYRSGVSLDNESLAELITELDKYESPKIYGGTGEIIPAGSETENETLEATKGFRFMGQRYTPDSYILQKLNPPALNIMDLLGSERAREHLRNMGISENEDYKKAHISLENEFGAFDEEDWNKNLYWAQLYALKPLFTRYPEGYPTFMQTEAWEDKQLNTALASWTELR
;
A
#
# COMPACT_ATOMS: atom_id res chain seq x y z
N ILE A 1 -9.93 2.26 19.81
CA ILE A 1 -10.44 3.63 20.06
C ILE A 1 -9.29 4.64 20.17
N GLN A 2 -8.37 4.54 21.15
CA GLN A 2 -7.31 5.55 21.33
C GLN A 2 -6.30 5.56 20.18
N PHE A 3 -5.92 4.39 19.67
CA PHE A 3 -5.05 4.22 18.51
C PHE A 3 -5.64 4.89 17.26
N ASP A 4 -6.86 4.55 16.93
CA ASP A 4 -7.61 5.08 15.79
C ASP A 4 -7.83 6.60 15.89
N GLU A 5 -8.23 7.09 17.07
CA GLU A 5 -8.45 8.51 17.29
C GLU A 5 -7.14 9.33 17.22
N THR A 6 -6.01 8.73 17.61
CA THR A 6 -4.69 9.37 17.48
C THR A 6 -4.25 9.46 16.01
N LEU A 7 -4.37 8.37 15.25
CA LEU A 7 -4.07 8.38 13.82
C LEU A 7 -4.94 9.38 13.07
N LYS A 8 -6.26 9.29 13.24
CA LYS A 8 -7.24 10.23 12.66
C LYS A 8 -6.84 11.68 12.86
N ARG A 9 -6.42 12.03 14.10
CA ARG A 9 -6.03 13.38 14.44
C ARG A 9 -4.73 13.82 13.76
N VAL A 10 -3.70 12.98 13.80
CA VAL A 10 -2.40 13.26 13.17
C VAL A 10 -2.55 13.37 11.65
N GLU A 11 -3.33 12.50 11.03
CA GLU A 11 -3.61 12.54 9.59
C GLU A 11 -4.36 13.79 9.16
N ALA A 12 -5.35 14.23 9.96
CA ALA A 12 -6.13 15.43 9.64
C ALA A 12 -5.38 16.74 9.90
N GLU A 13 -4.61 16.81 11.01
CA GLU A 13 -4.00 18.05 11.50
C GLU A 13 -2.58 18.27 10.94
N GLU A 14 -1.87 17.19 10.55
CA GLU A 14 -0.47 17.27 10.12
C GLU A 14 -0.20 16.59 8.77
N PHE A 15 -0.53 15.28 8.63
CA PHE A 15 -0.11 14.51 7.47
C PHE A 15 -0.74 14.96 6.16
N TYR A 16 -1.96 15.48 6.19
CA TYR A 16 -2.58 16.05 5.00
C TYR A 16 -1.75 17.21 4.42
N ASP A 17 -1.29 18.11 5.28
CA ASP A 17 -0.50 19.27 4.88
C ASP A 17 0.90 18.85 4.44
N GLU A 18 1.50 17.90 5.13
CA GLU A 18 2.82 17.37 4.76
C GLU A 18 2.76 16.59 3.43
N LEU A 19 1.71 15.79 3.20
CA LEU A 19 1.51 15.08 1.94
C LEU A 19 1.29 16.06 0.78
N TRP A 20 0.46 17.09 0.98
CA TRP A 20 0.26 18.14 -0.03
C TRP A 20 1.58 18.81 -0.42
N LYS A 21 2.39 19.19 0.56
CA LYS A 21 3.69 19.86 0.31
C LYS A 21 4.71 18.93 -0.34
N LEU A 22 4.71 17.65 0.05
CA LEU A 22 5.55 16.61 -0.52
C LEU A 22 5.20 16.38 -2.00
N ASP A 23 3.93 16.12 -2.29
CA ASP A 23 3.45 15.90 -3.66
C ASP A 23 3.69 17.11 -4.54
N LYS A 24 3.48 18.32 -4.02
CA LYS A 24 3.73 19.55 -4.76
C LYS A 24 5.21 19.74 -5.10
N ALA A 25 6.11 19.46 -4.16
CA ALA A 25 7.56 19.55 -4.41
C ALA A 25 8.00 18.56 -5.49
N LEU A 26 7.53 17.31 -5.44
CA LEU A 26 7.83 16.29 -6.44
C LEU A 26 7.15 16.57 -7.79
N PHE A 27 5.97 17.13 -7.79
CA PHE A 27 5.29 17.59 -8.99
C PHE A 27 6.10 18.69 -9.72
N GLU A 28 6.56 19.71 -8.97
CA GLU A 28 7.37 20.81 -9.51
C GLU A 28 8.73 20.29 -10.03
N ALA A 29 9.40 19.42 -9.26
CA ALA A 29 10.65 18.77 -9.67
C ALA A 29 10.47 17.91 -10.95
N SER A 30 9.37 17.16 -11.04
CA SER A 30 9.05 16.35 -12.23
C SER A 30 8.80 17.21 -13.47
N ILE A 31 8.29 18.43 -13.33
CA ILE A 31 8.15 19.39 -14.45
C ILE A 31 9.54 19.86 -14.90
N GLU A 32 10.47 20.10 -13.99
CA GLU A 32 11.85 20.47 -14.33
C GLU A 32 12.56 19.33 -15.08
N ASP A 33 12.38 18.09 -14.64
CA ASP A 33 12.90 16.90 -15.31
C ASP A 33 12.29 16.79 -16.73
N TYR A 34 10.99 16.93 -16.88
CA TYR A 34 10.32 16.89 -18.19
C TYR A 34 10.86 17.93 -19.17
N ASN A 35 11.17 19.13 -18.69
CA ASN A 35 11.70 20.22 -19.52
C ASN A 35 13.15 19.98 -19.93
N SER A 36 13.95 19.27 -19.15
CA SER A 36 15.38 19.03 -19.38
C SER A 36 15.67 17.71 -20.07
N ALA A 37 14.83 16.70 -19.88
CA ALA A 37 15.04 15.33 -20.36
C ALA A 37 14.66 15.12 -21.83
N SER A 38 15.06 13.95 -22.37
CA SER A 38 14.72 13.49 -23.71
C SER A 38 14.42 11.98 -23.72
N GLY A 39 13.81 11.45 -24.77
CA GLY A 39 13.58 10.01 -24.95
C GLY A 39 12.73 9.39 -23.84
N VAL A 40 13.16 8.24 -23.31
CA VAL A 40 12.47 7.49 -22.26
C VAL A 40 12.40 8.29 -20.96
N GLU A 41 13.48 8.96 -20.60
CA GLU A 41 13.55 9.80 -19.40
C GLU A 41 12.51 10.93 -19.43
N LYS A 42 12.31 11.57 -20.57
CA LYS A 42 11.28 12.61 -20.75
C LYS A 42 9.86 12.05 -20.56
N GLU A 43 9.59 10.88 -21.12
CA GLU A 43 8.29 10.22 -20.95
C GLU A 43 8.07 9.78 -19.50
N ALA A 44 9.09 9.28 -18.83
CA ALA A 44 9.03 8.96 -17.41
C ALA A 44 8.76 10.20 -16.54
N ALA A 45 9.47 11.31 -16.80
CA ALA A 45 9.23 12.58 -16.14
C ALA A 45 7.81 13.11 -16.39
N ARG A 46 7.31 13.03 -17.63
CA ARG A 46 5.93 13.37 -17.98
C ARG A 46 4.91 12.60 -17.13
N ARG A 47 5.13 11.29 -16.98
CA ARG A 47 4.24 10.46 -16.18
C ARG A 47 4.37 10.72 -14.69
N ASN A 48 5.54 11.11 -14.19
CA ASN A 48 5.69 11.55 -12.81
C ASN A 48 4.89 12.84 -12.56
N VAL A 49 4.90 13.79 -13.51
CA VAL A 49 4.01 14.97 -13.45
C VAL A 49 2.54 14.53 -13.37
N ALA A 50 2.11 13.56 -14.20
CA ALA A 50 0.74 13.04 -14.14
C ALA A 50 0.44 12.35 -12.80
N TYR A 51 1.35 11.52 -12.30
CA TYR A 51 1.21 10.79 -11.03
C TYR A 51 0.99 11.72 -9.84
N PHE A 52 1.85 12.73 -9.68
CA PHE A 52 1.69 13.70 -8.59
C PHE A 52 0.52 14.67 -8.83
N ALA A 53 0.17 14.96 -10.09
CA ALA A 53 -1.03 15.74 -10.41
C ALA A 53 -2.32 15.03 -10.01
N VAL A 54 -2.40 13.69 -10.17
CA VAL A 54 -3.52 12.89 -9.67
C VAL A 54 -3.58 12.98 -8.14
N ALA A 55 -2.48 12.76 -7.43
CA ALA A 55 -2.42 12.84 -5.97
C ALA A 55 -2.86 14.22 -5.44
N LEU A 56 -2.33 15.30 -6.01
CA LEU A 56 -2.71 16.67 -5.67
C LEU A 56 -4.19 16.95 -5.97
N SER A 57 -4.73 16.43 -7.09
CA SER A 57 -6.15 16.58 -7.43
C SER A 57 -7.07 15.84 -6.47
N LEU A 58 -6.61 14.70 -5.91
CA LEU A 58 -7.34 13.94 -4.89
C LEU A 58 -7.33 14.66 -3.53
N LEU A 59 -6.23 15.34 -3.19
CA LEU A 59 -6.13 16.16 -1.99
C LEU A 59 -6.91 17.47 -2.12
N GLN A 60 -6.95 18.07 -3.30
CA GLN A 60 -7.55 19.39 -3.51
C GLN A 60 -9.01 19.45 -3.08
N PRO A 61 -9.41 20.40 -2.18
CA PRO A 61 -10.79 20.59 -1.79
C PRO A 61 -11.67 21.04 -2.95
N LYS A 62 -12.87 20.53 -3.01
CA LYS A 62 -13.90 20.95 -3.96
C LYS A 62 -14.93 21.87 -3.28
N THR A 63 -15.60 22.71 -4.07
CA THR A 63 -16.58 23.66 -3.53
C THR A 63 -17.67 22.97 -2.72
N GLU A 64 -18.17 21.82 -3.20
CA GLU A 64 -19.18 21.03 -2.51
C GLU A 64 -18.72 20.47 -1.16
N GLN A 65 -17.42 20.38 -0.91
CA GLN A 65 -16.84 19.93 0.36
C GLN A 65 -16.72 21.05 1.41
N THR A 66 -17.06 22.29 1.05
CA THR A 66 -17.10 23.45 1.95
C THR A 66 -18.53 23.85 2.33
N GLU A 67 -19.56 23.21 1.76
CA GLU A 67 -20.96 23.49 1.97
C GLU A 67 -21.65 22.30 2.65
N GLN A 68 -22.44 22.54 3.70
CA GLN A 68 -23.20 21.48 4.36
C GLN A 68 -24.24 20.90 3.40
N SER A 69 -24.24 19.58 3.25
CA SER A 69 -25.33 18.87 2.60
C SER A 69 -26.60 19.01 3.44
N ARG A 70 -27.73 19.30 2.76
CA ARG A 70 -29.05 19.34 3.42
C ARG A 70 -29.54 17.99 3.92
N GLU A 71 -28.91 16.89 3.47
CA GLU A 71 -29.33 15.52 3.77
C GLU A 71 -28.66 14.94 5.03
N ASP A 72 -27.48 15.43 5.42
CA ASP A 72 -26.79 14.99 6.66
C ASP A 72 -25.99 16.13 7.32
N PRO A 73 -26.64 17.06 8.03
CA PRO A 73 -26.01 18.29 8.52
C PRO A 73 -25.09 18.12 9.73
N GLU A 74 -24.96 16.94 10.35
CA GLU A 74 -24.34 16.85 11.67
C GLU A 74 -23.08 15.92 11.75
N LYS A 75 -22.68 15.24 10.69
CA LYS A 75 -21.70 14.13 10.86
C LYS A 75 -20.32 14.30 10.24
N VAL A 76 -20.13 15.20 9.28
CA VAL A 76 -18.86 15.32 8.55
C VAL A 76 -18.27 16.70 8.71
N THR A 77 -17.00 16.79 9.16
CA THR A 77 -16.28 18.06 9.20
C THR A 77 -15.88 18.47 7.78
N LEU A 78 -16.24 19.69 7.39
CA LEU A 78 -16.00 20.26 6.08
C LEU A 78 -14.66 21.01 6.02
N PHE A 79 -14.19 21.27 4.81
CA PHE A 79 -13.11 22.21 4.57
C PHE A 79 -13.56 23.66 4.83
N ALA A 80 -12.63 24.52 5.20
CA ALA A 80 -12.90 25.95 5.23
C ALA A 80 -12.84 26.52 3.79
N PRO A 81 -13.66 27.55 3.46
CA PRO A 81 -13.67 28.09 2.10
C PRO A 81 -12.30 28.62 1.61
N GLN A 82 -11.41 29.05 2.48
CA GLN A 82 -10.04 29.47 2.15
C GLN A 82 -9.15 28.32 1.69
N ASP A 83 -9.42 27.09 2.13
CA ASP A 83 -8.62 25.90 1.83
C ASP A 83 -8.61 25.61 0.31
N ILE A 84 -9.70 25.95 -0.40
CA ILE A 84 -9.77 25.82 -1.87
C ILE A 84 -8.63 26.61 -2.55
N LYS A 85 -8.25 27.73 -1.97
CA LYS A 85 -7.19 28.59 -2.52
C LYS A 85 -5.80 28.10 -2.10
N GLU A 86 -5.69 27.62 -0.88
CA GLU A 86 -4.46 27.13 -0.28
C GLU A 86 -4.00 25.83 -0.94
N TYR A 87 -4.94 24.90 -1.10
CA TYR A 87 -4.70 23.60 -1.72
C TYR A 87 -5.18 23.60 -3.19
N SER A 88 -4.53 24.38 -4.04
CA SER A 88 -4.83 24.45 -5.46
C SER A 88 -3.60 24.19 -6.32
N VAL A 89 -3.77 23.46 -7.41
CA VAL A 89 -2.74 23.15 -8.40
C VAL A 89 -3.26 23.38 -9.80
N GLU A 90 -2.42 23.94 -10.68
CA GLU A 90 -2.68 24.05 -12.10
C GLU A 90 -2.04 22.85 -12.83
N ILE A 91 -2.86 22.06 -13.51
CA ILE A 91 -2.41 20.86 -14.22
C ILE A 91 -1.91 21.25 -15.61
N PRO A 92 -0.63 20.96 -15.95
CA PRO A 92 -0.10 21.27 -17.27
C PRO A 92 -0.86 20.55 -18.38
N SER A 93 -1.07 21.25 -19.51
CA SER A 93 -1.86 20.74 -20.64
C SER A 93 -1.32 19.43 -21.22
N PHE A 94 0.00 19.16 -21.12
CA PHE A 94 0.63 17.96 -21.67
C PHE A 94 0.37 16.67 -20.86
N VAL A 95 -0.26 16.76 -19.66
CA VAL A 95 -0.68 15.60 -18.85
C VAL A 95 -2.17 15.63 -18.50
N LYS A 96 -2.88 16.67 -18.91
CA LYS A 96 -4.25 16.93 -18.45
C LYS A 96 -5.20 15.79 -18.79
N ASP A 97 -5.14 15.27 -20.00
CA ASP A 97 -6.03 14.20 -20.46
C ASP A 97 -5.80 12.90 -19.67
N ASP A 98 -4.54 12.55 -19.40
CA ASP A 98 -4.19 11.36 -18.60
C ASP A 98 -4.68 11.50 -17.16
N VAL A 99 -4.50 12.68 -16.55
CA VAL A 99 -4.94 12.96 -15.17
C VAL A 99 -6.47 12.94 -15.07
N GLU A 100 -7.18 13.56 -16.00
CA GLU A 100 -8.65 13.57 -16.01
C GLU A 100 -9.20 12.16 -16.21
N ALA A 101 -8.61 11.35 -17.10
CA ALA A 101 -9.01 9.96 -17.32
C ALA A 101 -8.82 9.12 -16.07
N GLU A 102 -7.67 9.22 -15.38
CA GLU A 102 -7.40 8.51 -14.14
C GLU A 102 -8.38 8.91 -13.02
N LEU A 103 -8.64 10.19 -12.84
CA LEU A 103 -9.59 10.70 -11.84
C LEU A 103 -11.03 10.23 -12.09
N VAL A 104 -11.43 10.08 -13.37
CA VAL A 104 -12.73 9.50 -13.73
C VAL A 104 -12.83 8.05 -13.30
N LEU A 105 -11.78 7.24 -13.48
CA LEU A 105 -11.76 5.84 -13.06
C LEU A 105 -11.78 5.71 -11.52
N ILE A 106 -11.00 6.53 -10.81
CA ILE A 106 -11.05 6.61 -9.34
C ILE A 106 -12.47 6.95 -8.86
N GLY A 107 -13.15 7.88 -9.56
CA GLY A 107 -14.54 8.24 -9.26
C GLY A 107 -15.55 7.14 -9.59
N ALA A 108 -15.28 6.32 -10.60
CA ALA A 108 -16.14 5.21 -11.01
C ALA A 108 -16.08 3.99 -10.09
N GLN A 109 -15.00 3.85 -9.31
CA GLN A 109 -14.81 2.78 -8.32
C GLN A 109 -14.99 1.37 -8.88
N LYS A 110 -14.38 1.07 -10.03
CA LYS A 110 -14.41 -0.24 -10.71
C LYS A 110 -13.01 -0.65 -11.12
N GLU A 111 -12.81 -1.95 -11.33
CA GLU A 111 -11.59 -2.43 -11.97
C GLU A 111 -11.53 -1.95 -13.42
N GLU A 112 -10.41 -1.35 -13.80
CA GLU A 112 -10.16 -0.88 -15.17
C GLU A 112 -8.64 -0.69 -15.39
N ILE A 113 -8.22 -0.63 -16.65
CA ILE A 113 -6.82 -0.39 -17.00
C ILE A 113 -6.45 1.07 -16.73
N SER A 114 -5.42 1.29 -15.91
CA SER A 114 -4.88 2.63 -15.69
C SER A 114 -4.35 3.26 -16.99
N PRO A 115 -4.83 4.45 -17.37
CA PRO A 115 -4.32 5.16 -18.55
C PRO A 115 -2.85 5.59 -18.40
N ILE A 116 -2.35 5.74 -17.17
CA ILE A 116 -0.96 6.13 -16.89
C ILE A 116 -0.05 4.90 -16.83
N PHE A 117 -0.47 3.82 -16.12
CA PHE A 117 0.40 2.68 -15.77
C PHE A 117 0.17 1.43 -16.62
N LYS A 118 -0.89 1.38 -17.43
CA LYS A 118 -1.14 0.31 -18.43
C LYS A 118 -1.33 -1.09 -17.85
N TYR A 119 -1.79 -1.20 -16.60
CA TYR A 119 -2.21 -2.46 -15.95
C TYR A 119 -3.57 -2.25 -15.27
N VAL A 120 -4.22 -3.35 -14.90
CA VAL A 120 -5.52 -3.32 -14.21
C VAL A 120 -5.34 -2.80 -12.78
N GLU A 121 -6.14 -1.80 -12.40
CA GLU A 121 -6.24 -1.28 -11.03
C GLU A 121 -7.67 -1.41 -10.53
N ASP A 122 -7.82 -1.86 -9.28
CA ASP A 122 -9.11 -1.91 -8.59
C ASP A 122 -9.42 -0.58 -7.90
N TYR A 123 -10.07 0.31 -8.65
CA TYR A 123 -10.45 1.63 -8.13
C TYR A 123 -11.57 1.58 -7.07
N SER A 124 -12.21 0.42 -6.81
CA SER A 124 -13.16 0.28 -5.71
C SER A 124 -12.51 0.52 -4.34
N GLN A 125 -11.19 0.30 -4.26
CA GLN A 125 -10.40 0.49 -3.05
C GLN A 125 -10.23 1.95 -2.62
N TYR A 126 -10.47 2.91 -3.53
CA TYR A 126 -10.37 4.34 -3.24
C TYR A 126 -11.61 4.90 -2.50
N SER A 127 -12.56 4.05 -2.14
CA SER A 127 -13.73 4.41 -1.35
C SER A 127 -13.34 4.62 0.12
N PRO A 128 -13.46 5.85 0.69
CA PRO A 128 -13.12 6.11 2.08
C PRO A 128 -13.93 5.26 3.05
N ARG A 129 -13.28 4.73 4.09
CA ARG A 129 -13.88 3.84 5.09
C ARG A 129 -13.30 4.09 6.48
N GLY A 130 -13.92 3.52 7.52
CA GLY A 130 -13.45 3.69 8.88
C GLY A 130 -13.46 5.17 9.32
N HIS A 131 -12.44 5.59 10.04
CA HIS A 131 -12.32 6.97 10.54
C HIS A 131 -12.16 8.01 9.42
N TYR A 132 -11.73 7.59 8.22
CA TYR A 132 -11.60 8.49 7.05
C TYR A 132 -12.93 9.07 6.57
N THR A 133 -14.08 8.51 6.98
CA THR A 133 -15.41 9.06 6.64
C THR A 133 -15.82 10.26 7.51
N SER A 134 -15.06 10.57 8.56
CA SER A 134 -15.42 11.56 9.58
C SER A 134 -15.17 13.02 9.18
N SER A 135 -14.37 13.29 8.13
CA SER A 135 -14.17 14.64 7.58
C SER A 135 -13.86 14.58 6.08
N GLU A 136 -14.17 15.67 5.37
CA GLU A 136 -13.82 15.78 3.95
C GLU A 136 -12.30 15.78 3.74
N LYS A 137 -11.54 16.39 4.65
CA LYS A 137 -10.08 16.39 4.65
C LYS A 137 -9.51 14.96 4.72
N LEU A 138 -10.05 14.14 5.60
CA LEU A 138 -9.65 12.74 5.73
C LEU A 138 -10.07 11.88 4.53
N LYS A 139 -11.23 12.15 3.92
CA LYS A 139 -11.65 11.46 2.69
C LYS A 139 -10.68 11.72 1.53
N ASN A 140 -10.24 12.97 1.37
CA ASN A 140 -9.28 13.34 0.35
C ASN A 140 -7.90 12.73 0.64
N TYR A 141 -7.43 12.81 1.88
CA TYR A 141 -6.19 12.18 2.34
C TYR A 141 -6.18 10.68 2.06
N PHE A 142 -7.26 9.97 2.42
CA PHE A 142 -7.41 8.54 2.15
C PHE A 142 -7.20 8.20 0.67
N LYS A 143 -7.87 8.94 -0.23
CA LYS A 143 -7.77 8.68 -1.67
C LYS A 143 -6.34 8.89 -2.18
N ALA A 144 -5.67 9.95 -1.76
CA ALA A 144 -4.28 10.22 -2.14
C ALA A 144 -3.32 9.16 -1.57
N MET A 145 -3.50 8.75 -0.31
CA MET A 145 -2.71 7.67 0.29
C MET A 145 -2.98 6.31 -0.39
N MET A 146 -4.23 6.04 -0.79
CA MET A 146 -4.54 4.84 -1.59
C MET A 146 -3.83 4.88 -2.95
N TRP A 147 -3.77 6.04 -3.61
CA TRP A 147 -3.03 6.23 -4.84
C TRP A 147 -1.55 5.89 -4.67
N HIS A 148 -0.89 6.49 -3.68
CA HIS A 148 0.52 6.24 -3.38
C HIS A 148 0.82 4.83 -2.90
N GLY A 149 -0.12 4.18 -2.23
CA GLY A 149 0.06 2.85 -1.66
C GLY A 149 -0.24 1.71 -2.62
N ARG A 150 -1.13 1.91 -3.60
CA ARG A 150 -1.55 0.86 -4.53
C ARG A 150 -0.80 0.89 -5.84
N ILE A 151 -0.57 2.09 -6.39
CA ILE A 151 0.13 2.22 -7.66
C ILE A 151 1.58 1.74 -7.53
N SER A 152 1.93 0.75 -8.34
CA SER A 152 3.29 0.21 -8.48
C SER A 152 3.89 0.65 -9.80
N MET A 153 5.10 1.20 -9.76
CA MET A 153 5.91 1.38 -10.96
C MET A 153 6.67 0.07 -11.18
N LEU A 154 6.14 -0.76 -12.07
CA LEU A 154 6.54 -2.15 -12.26
C LEU A 154 7.96 -2.28 -12.80
N LEU A 155 8.72 -3.21 -12.21
CA LEU A 155 10.05 -3.59 -12.66
C LEU A 155 9.99 -4.53 -13.87
N GLN A 156 8.95 -5.36 -13.97
CA GLN A 156 8.73 -6.36 -15.01
C GLN A 156 7.46 -6.08 -15.82
N SER A 157 7.43 -6.57 -17.07
CA SER A 157 6.33 -6.32 -18.01
C SER A 157 5.12 -7.24 -17.86
N LYS A 158 5.20 -8.30 -17.05
CA LYS A 158 4.21 -9.38 -16.99
C LYS A 158 2.77 -8.94 -16.68
N MET A 159 2.61 -7.87 -15.90
CA MET A 159 1.31 -7.34 -15.50
C MET A 159 0.79 -6.23 -16.42
N ILE A 160 1.61 -5.78 -17.36
CA ILE A 160 1.29 -4.69 -18.28
C ILE A 160 0.45 -5.23 -19.44
N ILE A 161 -0.67 -4.59 -19.74
CA ILE A 161 -1.59 -5.00 -20.79
C ILE A 161 -1.10 -4.50 -22.15
N ALA A 162 -0.88 -5.41 -23.10
CA ALA A 162 -0.50 -5.08 -24.47
C ALA A 162 -1.71 -4.72 -25.34
N GLU A 163 -1.53 -3.79 -26.31
CA GLU A 163 -2.59 -3.39 -27.26
C GLU A 163 -3.18 -4.57 -28.05
N GLU A 164 -2.36 -5.57 -28.39
CA GLU A 164 -2.80 -6.76 -29.10
C GLU A 164 -3.83 -7.60 -28.31
N SER A 165 -3.92 -7.42 -27.00
CA SER A 165 -4.80 -8.15 -26.10
C SER A 165 -6.19 -7.54 -25.98
N MET A 166 -6.44 -6.32 -26.48
CA MET A 166 -7.71 -5.60 -26.29
C MET A 166 -8.15 -4.81 -27.51
N VAL A 167 -9.47 -4.77 -27.73
CA VAL A 167 -10.12 -3.94 -28.76
C VAL A 167 -10.48 -2.58 -28.14
N GLY A 168 -9.56 -1.62 -28.24
CA GLY A 168 -9.74 -0.24 -27.80
C GLY A 168 -9.48 -0.03 -26.31
N GLY A 169 -8.53 0.81 -25.96
CA GLY A 169 -8.23 1.14 -24.56
C GLY A 169 -6.82 1.66 -24.35
N SER A 170 -6.50 1.92 -23.10
CA SER A 170 -5.24 2.49 -22.65
C SER A 170 -4.09 1.47 -22.55
N ALA A 171 -4.06 0.43 -23.38
CA ALA A 171 -3.04 -0.60 -23.36
C ALA A 171 -1.65 -0.12 -23.84
N ALA A 172 -0.60 -0.87 -23.53
CA ALA A 172 0.77 -0.52 -23.89
C ALA A 172 1.15 -1.04 -25.29
N GLU A 173 1.79 -0.19 -26.08
CA GLU A 173 2.37 -0.54 -27.39
C GLU A 173 3.44 -1.61 -27.28
N SER A 174 4.29 -1.55 -26.22
CA SER A 174 5.29 -2.55 -25.84
C SER A 174 5.38 -2.64 -24.32
N PRO A 175 4.96 -3.75 -23.71
CA PRO A 175 5.03 -3.95 -22.26
C PRO A 175 6.46 -3.82 -21.70
N GLU A 176 7.48 -4.26 -22.41
CA GLU A 176 8.88 -4.17 -21.98
C GLU A 176 9.37 -2.69 -21.96
N LYS A 177 8.98 -1.91 -22.97
CA LYS A 177 9.27 -0.47 -23.01
C LYS A 177 8.54 0.24 -21.87
N GLU A 178 7.33 -0.19 -21.60
CA GLU A 178 6.49 0.35 -20.52
C GLU A 178 7.11 0.11 -19.14
N ALA A 179 7.54 -1.11 -18.84
CA ALA A 179 8.24 -1.42 -17.60
C ALA A 179 9.51 -0.60 -17.41
N ARG A 180 10.26 -0.35 -18.50
CA ARG A 180 11.44 0.55 -18.47
C ARG A 180 11.08 2.00 -18.16
N ILE A 181 9.97 2.51 -18.73
CA ILE A 181 9.47 3.85 -18.41
C ILE A 181 9.09 3.91 -16.93
N GLN A 182 8.38 2.92 -16.41
CA GLN A 182 7.98 2.87 -15.00
C GLN A 182 9.19 2.74 -14.06
N THR A 183 10.19 1.94 -14.39
CA THR A 183 11.45 1.90 -13.64
C THR A 183 12.14 3.27 -13.65
N MET A 184 12.18 3.96 -14.79
CA MET A 184 12.76 5.30 -14.89
C MET A 184 11.95 6.32 -14.08
N GLN A 185 10.61 6.22 -14.01
CA GLN A 185 9.78 7.04 -13.13
C GLN A 185 10.23 6.92 -11.67
N ALA A 186 10.36 5.67 -11.19
CA ALA A 186 10.80 5.37 -9.83
C ALA A 186 12.19 5.93 -9.52
N LEU A 187 13.10 5.86 -10.48
CA LEU A 187 14.46 6.40 -10.36
C LEU A 187 14.48 7.91 -10.21
N LEU A 188 13.73 8.63 -11.05
CA LEU A 188 13.65 10.09 -10.97
C LEU A 188 13.07 10.55 -9.62
N ILE A 189 12.03 9.87 -9.12
CA ILE A 189 11.47 10.14 -7.80
C ILE A 189 12.51 9.88 -6.70
N SER A 190 13.21 8.75 -6.78
CA SER A 190 14.22 8.37 -5.76
C SER A 190 15.44 9.28 -5.78
N ASP A 191 15.81 9.82 -6.94
CA ASP A 191 16.90 10.79 -7.09
C ASP A 191 16.53 12.14 -6.42
N HIS A 192 15.30 12.64 -6.59
CA HIS A 192 14.83 13.82 -5.86
C HIS A 192 14.77 13.57 -4.35
N PHE A 193 14.30 12.40 -3.95
CA PHE A 193 14.28 11.97 -2.55
C PHE A 193 15.69 11.95 -1.92
N ASP A 194 16.69 11.47 -2.64
CA ASP A 194 18.06 11.40 -2.12
C ASP A 194 18.72 12.79 -2.01
N ARG A 195 18.42 13.69 -2.95
CA ARG A 195 19.05 15.00 -3.05
C ARG A 195 18.39 16.10 -2.23
N ASP A 196 17.08 16.05 -2.06
CA ASP A 196 16.34 17.08 -1.34
C ASP A 196 15.89 16.57 0.03
N ASN A 197 16.60 17.02 1.07
CA ASN A 197 16.28 16.71 2.45
C ASN A 197 14.84 17.11 2.82
N ASN A 198 14.29 18.16 2.22
CA ASN A 198 12.94 18.60 2.53
C ASN A 198 11.90 17.61 1.98
N ILE A 199 12.13 17.01 0.80
CA ILE A 199 11.30 15.91 0.25
C ILE A 199 11.43 14.69 1.16
N ARG A 200 12.65 14.27 1.49
CA ARG A 200 12.92 13.10 2.33
C ARG A 200 12.32 13.25 3.73
N ASP A 201 12.54 14.38 4.40
CA ASP A 201 12.07 14.61 5.76
C ASP A 201 10.53 14.58 5.86
N ARG A 202 9.81 15.09 4.83
CA ARG A 202 8.34 15.03 4.77
C ARG A 202 7.84 13.61 4.54
N TRP A 203 8.47 12.89 3.61
CA TRP A 203 8.15 11.49 3.36
C TRP A 203 8.39 10.65 4.62
N ASP A 204 9.57 10.80 5.23
CA ASP A 204 9.95 10.11 6.47
C ASP A 204 8.97 10.43 7.62
N ARG A 205 8.51 11.68 7.70
CA ARG A 205 7.54 12.07 8.73
C ARG A 205 6.24 11.29 8.64
N ILE A 206 5.70 11.13 7.44
CA ILE A 206 4.48 10.36 7.23
C ILE A 206 4.77 8.85 7.35
N TYR A 207 5.82 8.39 6.67
CA TYR A 207 6.13 6.96 6.56
C TYR A 207 6.52 6.35 7.90
N ASN A 208 7.47 6.95 8.63
CA ASN A 208 7.99 6.39 9.88
C ASN A 208 6.96 6.43 11.01
N VAL A 209 6.14 7.48 11.10
CA VAL A 209 5.06 7.49 12.09
C VAL A 209 4.03 6.42 11.78
N THR A 210 3.59 6.29 10.53
CA THR A 210 2.67 5.23 10.14
C THR A 210 3.30 3.84 10.35
N ALA A 211 4.61 3.67 10.07
CA ALA A 211 5.33 2.43 10.29
C ALA A 211 5.44 2.07 11.78
N PHE A 212 5.60 3.05 12.66
CA PHE A 212 5.54 2.83 14.11
C PHE A 212 4.18 2.26 14.55
N TYR A 213 3.10 2.74 13.96
CA TYR A 213 1.75 2.25 14.26
C TYR A 213 1.47 0.88 13.64
N VAL A 214 1.72 0.71 12.34
CA VAL A 214 1.21 -0.45 11.57
C VAL A 214 2.33 -1.37 11.10
N GLY A 215 3.50 -0.84 10.78
CA GLY A 215 4.63 -1.56 10.21
C GLY A 215 5.11 -0.96 8.90
N PHE A 216 6.22 -1.48 8.40
CA PHE A 216 6.79 -1.10 7.11
C PHE A 216 6.04 -1.75 5.95
N SER A 217 6.17 -1.17 4.77
CA SER A 217 5.81 -1.84 3.52
C SER A 217 6.83 -2.95 3.20
N ASP A 218 6.41 -3.96 2.48
CA ASP A 218 7.26 -4.99 1.89
C ASP A 218 7.54 -4.75 0.39
N ASP A 219 7.08 -3.62 -0.14
CA ASP A 219 7.40 -3.14 -1.48
C ASP A 219 8.74 -2.39 -1.52
N LEU A 220 9.33 -2.26 -2.73
CA LEU A 220 10.47 -1.40 -2.94
C LEU A 220 10.05 0.07 -2.93
N GLY A 221 10.73 0.88 -2.13
CA GLY A 221 10.47 2.30 -1.98
C GLY A 221 11.67 3.18 -2.39
N PRO A 222 11.62 4.49 -2.06
CA PRO A 222 12.69 5.42 -2.41
C PRO A 222 14.07 5.02 -1.90
N TYR A 223 14.15 4.43 -0.71
CA TYR A 223 15.42 3.99 -0.11
C TYR A 223 16.05 2.81 -0.83
N GLU A 224 15.25 1.80 -1.23
CA GLU A 224 15.72 0.62 -1.95
C GLU A 224 16.27 1.02 -3.33
N TYR A 225 15.56 1.91 -4.02
CA TYR A 225 15.99 2.42 -5.33
C TYR A 225 17.24 3.30 -5.22
N ALA A 226 17.33 4.19 -4.25
CA ALA A 226 18.54 4.99 -3.99
C ALA A 226 19.75 4.10 -3.69
N LYS A 227 19.56 3.06 -2.87
CA LYS A 227 20.61 2.08 -2.55
C LYS A 227 21.05 1.27 -3.78
N ALA A 228 20.11 0.87 -4.65
CA ALA A 228 20.44 0.18 -5.90
C ALA A 228 21.24 1.07 -6.85
N LEU A 229 20.88 2.36 -6.97
CA LEU A 229 21.64 3.35 -7.74
C LEU A 229 23.08 3.46 -7.23
N ASP A 230 23.28 3.57 -5.93
CA ASP A 230 24.60 3.65 -5.32
C ASP A 230 25.41 2.36 -5.52
N THR A 231 24.75 1.20 -5.47
CA THR A 231 25.39 -0.10 -5.66
C THR A 231 25.91 -0.27 -7.08
N VAL A 232 25.12 0.12 -8.09
CA VAL A 232 25.45 -0.08 -9.51
C VAL A 232 26.42 1.00 -9.99
N PHE A 233 26.20 2.26 -9.62
CA PHE A 233 26.92 3.40 -10.20
C PHE A 233 27.90 4.09 -9.24
N GLY A 234 27.97 3.68 -7.98
CA GLY A 234 28.88 4.21 -6.97
C GLY A 234 28.77 5.74 -6.81
N ASN A 235 28.13 6.23 -5.76
CA ASN A 235 27.84 7.65 -5.56
C ASN A 235 27.19 8.31 -6.80
N TYR A 236 26.15 7.65 -7.32
CA TYR A 236 25.36 8.20 -8.41
C TYR A 236 25.00 9.65 -8.12
N ARG A 237 25.33 10.53 -9.04
CA ARG A 237 24.99 11.95 -8.99
C ARG A 237 24.17 12.27 -10.22
N SER A 238 23.11 13.01 -10.05
CA SER A 238 22.24 13.43 -11.13
C SER A 238 22.97 14.05 -12.32
N GLY A 239 22.39 13.84 -13.50
CA GLY A 239 22.94 14.27 -14.78
C GLY A 239 23.70 13.16 -15.48
N VAL A 240 23.78 11.94 -14.93
CA VAL A 240 24.13 10.75 -15.69
C VAL A 240 22.88 10.30 -16.42
N SER A 241 22.80 10.51 -17.72
CA SER A 241 21.76 9.94 -18.57
C SER A 241 21.86 8.42 -18.49
N LEU A 242 20.83 7.77 -17.96
CA LEU A 242 20.77 6.31 -17.95
C LEU A 242 20.38 5.82 -19.33
N ASP A 243 21.36 5.27 -20.04
CA ASP A 243 21.11 4.56 -21.29
C ASP A 243 20.43 3.21 -21.03
N ASN A 244 20.09 2.50 -22.10
CA ASN A 244 19.40 1.22 -22.01
C ASN A 244 20.23 0.13 -21.28
N GLU A 245 21.56 0.19 -21.35
CA GLU A 245 22.47 -0.77 -20.70
C GLU A 245 22.51 -0.52 -19.20
N SER A 246 22.72 0.73 -18.79
CA SER A 246 22.70 1.18 -17.39
C SER A 246 21.38 0.86 -16.70
N LEU A 247 20.25 1.09 -17.40
CA LEU A 247 18.93 0.76 -16.87
C LEU A 247 18.73 -0.75 -16.70
N ALA A 248 19.27 -1.58 -17.62
CA ALA A 248 19.20 -3.03 -17.50
C ALA A 248 20.05 -3.57 -16.32
N GLU A 249 21.23 -2.98 -16.08
CA GLU A 249 22.04 -3.32 -14.89
C GLU A 249 21.32 -3.00 -13.60
N LEU A 250 20.65 -1.85 -13.53
CA LEU A 250 19.88 -1.45 -12.37
C LEU A 250 18.66 -2.34 -12.12
N ILE A 251 17.91 -2.71 -13.16
CA ILE A 251 16.82 -3.68 -13.08
C ILE A 251 17.34 -5.01 -12.52
N THR A 252 18.51 -5.46 -12.99
CA THR A 252 19.17 -6.67 -12.49
C THR A 252 19.54 -6.57 -11.00
N GLU A 253 19.94 -5.40 -10.53
CA GLU A 253 20.22 -5.17 -9.11
C GLU A 253 18.95 -5.18 -8.29
N LEU A 254 17.90 -4.47 -8.72
CA LEU A 254 16.59 -4.41 -8.05
C LEU A 254 15.90 -5.78 -7.99
N ASP A 255 16.12 -6.64 -8.99
CA ASP A 255 15.60 -8.02 -8.99
C ASP A 255 16.15 -8.88 -7.84
N LYS A 256 17.33 -8.54 -7.28
CA LYS A 256 17.90 -9.26 -6.13
C LYS A 256 17.21 -8.97 -4.79
N TYR A 257 16.46 -7.87 -4.70
CA TYR A 257 15.70 -7.56 -3.51
C TYR A 257 14.52 -8.54 -3.36
N GLU A 258 14.02 -8.72 -2.15
CA GLU A 258 12.85 -9.57 -1.90
C GLU A 258 11.62 -9.04 -2.64
N SER A 259 10.80 -9.95 -3.14
CA SER A 259 9.48 -9.63 -3.69
C SER A 259 8.50 -9.36 -2.56
N PRO A 260 7.42 -8.58 -2.78
CA PRO A 260 6.42 -8.36 -1.75
C PRO A 260 5.79 -9.69 -1.32
N LYS A 261 5.49 -9.82 -0.03
CA LYS A 261 4.83 -10.99 0.56
C LYS A 261 3.30 -10.88 0.50
N ILE A 262 2.79 -9.65 0.46
CA ILE A 262 1.37 -9.35 0.36
C ILE A 262 1.05 -8.78 -1.01
N TYR A 263 -0.06 -9.27 -1.59
CA TYR A 263 -0.57 -8.75 -2.84
C TYR A 263 -1.05 -7.30 -2.67
N GLY A 264 -0.38 -6.39 -3.31
CA GLY A 264 -0.65 -4.94 -3.24
C GLY A 264 -1.76 -4.45 -4.16
N GLY A 265 -2.46 -5.35 -4.87
CA GLY A 265 -3.61 -5.01 -5.71
C GLY A 265 -3.29 -4.59 -7.13
N THR A 266 -2.08 -4.84 -7.63
CA THR A 266 -1.69 -4.55 -9.01
C THR A 266 -2.01 -5.74 -9.91
N GLY A 267 -2.75 -5.52 -10.98
CA GLY A 267 -3.14 -6.57 -11.93
C GLY A 267 -4.31 -7.45 -11.45
N GLU A 268 -4.49 -8.62 -12.06
CA GLU A 268 -5.58 -9.54 -11.72
C GLU A 268 -5.44 -10.12 -10.31
N ILE A 269 -6.58 -10.41 -9.67
CA ILE A 269 -6.62 -11.06 -8.36
C ILE A 269 -6.06 -12.47 -8.47
N ILE A 270 -5.04 -12.77 -7.67
CA ILE A 270 -4.46 -14.09 -7.56
C ILE A 270 -5.33 -14.95 -6.62
N PRO A 271 -5.68 -16.18 -6.99
CA PRO A 271 -6.26 -17.12 -6.05
C PRO A 271 -5.24 -17.41 -4.93
N ALA A 272 -5.62 -17.13 -3.69
CA ALA A 272 -4.78 -17.40 -2.54
C ALA A 272 -4.41 -18.90 -2.46
N GLY A 273 -3.14 -19.18 -2.12
CA GLY A 273 -2.61 -20.55 -2.04
C GLY A 273 -2.38 -21.25 -3.38
N SER A 274 -2.49 -20.55 -4.52
CA SER A 274 -2.18 -21.11 -5.81
C SER A 274 -0.67 -21.27 -6.03
N GLU A 275 -0.26 -22.24 -6.86
CA GLU A 275 1.16 -22.41 -7.24
C GLU A 275 1.71 -21.16 -7.95
N THR A 276 0.81 -20.35 -8.57
CA THR A 276 1.15 -19.11 -9.28
C THR A 276 1.25 -17.89 -8.36
N GLU A 277 0.94 -18.01 -7.06
CA GLU A 277 0.97 -16.88 -6.13
C GLU A 277 2.35 -16.20 -6.08
N ASN A 278 3.42 -16.98 -5.92
CA ASN A 278 4.77 -16.43 -5.87
C ASN A 278 5.19 -15.77 -7.20
N GLU A 279 4.86 -16.38 -8.34
CA GLU A 279 5.14 -15.82 -9.66
C GLU A 279 4.43 -14.50 -9.89
N THR A 280 3.22 -14.36 -9.36
CA THR A 280 2.45 -13.13 -9.49
C THR A 280 2.97 -12.07 -8.51
N LEU A 281 3.34 -12.43 -7.28
CA LEU A 281 4.01 -11.49 -6.35
C LEU A 281 5.33 -10.96 -6.93
N GLU A 282 6.12 -11.82 -7.60
CA GLU A 282 7.29 -11.37 -8.35
C GLU A 282 6.93 -10.44 -9.51
N ALA A 283 5.85 -10.74 -10.24
CA ALA A 283 5.39 -9.91 -11.35
C ALA A 283 4.88 -8.53 -10.92
N THR A 284 4.39 -8.38 -9.69
CA THR A 284 3.95 -7.10 -9.10
C THR A 284 5.08 -6.30 -8.47
N LYS A 285 6.30 -6.86 -8.42
CA LYS A 285 7.47 -6.20 -7.84
C LYS A 285 7.77 -4.90 -8.57
N GLY A 286 7.92 -3.84 -7.82
CA GLY A 286 8.18 -2.51 -8.35
C GLY A 286 8.26 -1.48 -7.24
N PHE A 287 8.38 -0.23 -7.64
CA PHE A 287 8.40 0.89 -6.73
C PHE A 287 6.99 1.30 -6.32
N ARG A 288 6.76 1.46 -5.03
CA ARG A 288 5.59 2.15 -4.47
C ARG A 288 6.02 3.31 -3.60
N PHE A 289 5.47 4.48 -3.89
CA PHE A 289 5.89 5.70 -3.21
C PHE A 289 5.59 5.67 -1.71
N MET A 290 4.42 5.17 -1.32
CA MET A 290 4.05 4.88 0.07
C MET A 290 3.34 3.52 0.15
N GLY A 291 4.06 2.44 -0.11
CA GLY A 291 3.54 1.09 -0.21
C GLY A 291 2.65 0.67 0.96
N GLN A 292 1.72 -0.23 0.68
CA GLN A 292 0.81 -0.78 1.69
C GLN A 292 1.59 -1.48 2.80
N ARG A 293 1.09 -1.37 4.03
CA ARG A 293 1.80 -1.90 5.20
C ARG A 293 1.66 -3.40 5.29
N TYR A 294 2.77 -4.09 5.49
CA TYR A 294 2.79 -5.52 5.78
C TYR A 294 2.31 -5.77 7.21
N THR A 295 1.21 -6.53 7.35
CA THR A 295 0.71 -7.00 8.65
C THR A 295 0.59 -8.52 8.68
N PRO A 296 0.86 -9.17 9.85
CA PRO A 296 0.84 -10.63 9.95
C PRO A 296 -0.49 -11.24 9.57
N ASP A 297 -1.58 -10.63 10.00
CA ASP A 297 -2.94 -11.10 9.74
C ASP A 297 -3.34 -11.00 8.27
N SER A 298 -2.92 -9.93 7.57
CA SER A 298 -3.12 -9.82 6.13
C SER A 298 -2.37 -10.93 5.38
N TYR A 299 -1.12 -11.20 5.77
CA TYR A 299 -0.32 -12.26 5.21
C TYR A 299 -0.91 -13.66 5.48
N ILE A 300 -1.35 -13.92 6.72
CA ILE A 300 -2.02 -15.16 7.08
C ILE A 300 -3.30 -15.37 6.24
N LEU A 301 -4.15 -14.33 6.12
CA LEU A 301 -5.39 -14.41 5.38
C LEU A 301 -5.17 -14.56 3.87
N GLN A 302 -4.10 -14.00 3.32
CA GLN A 302 -3.72 -14.22 1.92
C GLN A 302 -3.31 -15.68 1.67
N LYS A 303 -2.52 -16.27 2.58
CA LYS A 303 -2.00 -17.65 2.42
C LYS A 303 -3.03 -18.73 2.74
N LEU A 304 -3.91 -18.51 3.72
CA LEU A 304 -4.83 -19.53 4.24
C LEU A 304 -6.31 -19.25 3.90
N ASN A 305 -6.62 -18.10 3.28
CA ASN A 305 -8.00 -17.64 3.13
C ASN A 305 -8.76 -17.44 4.47
N PRO A 306 -9.95 -16.81 4.49
CA PRO A 306 -10.83 -16.79 5.66
C PRO A 306 -11.21 -18.21 6.10
N PRO A 307 -11.47 -18.47 7.40
CA PRO A 307 -11.87 -17.49 8.39
C PRO A 307 -10.74 -16.90 9.22
N ALA A 308 -11.03 -15.81 9.96
CA ALA A 308 -10.11 -15.17 10.91
C ALA A 308 -9.59 -16.09 12.03
N LEU A 309 -10.20 -17.26 12.21
CA LEU A 309 -9.71 -18.30 13.10
C LEU A 309 -8.29 -18.75 12.76
N ASN A 310 -7.88 -18.66 11.49
CA ASN A 310 -6.51 -18.94 11.06
C ASN A 310 -5.48 -18.03 11.73
N ILE A 311 -5.82 -16.77 11.94
CA ILE A 311 -4.97 -15.81 12.66
C ILE A 311 -4.81 -16.24 14.12
N MET A 312 -5.93 -16.58 14.78
CA MET A 312 -5.93 -16.97 16.18
C MET A 312 -5.20 -18.31 16.41
N ASP A 313 -5.32 -19.26 15.48
CA ASP A 313 -4.58 -20.52 15.49
C ASP A 313 -3.06 -20.28 15.42
N LEU A 314 -2.61 -19.48 14.46
CA LEU A 314 -1.17 -19.15 14.30
C LEU A 314 -0.62 -18.28 15.43
N LEU A 315 -1.48 -17.55 16.15
CA LEU A 315 -1.11 -16.89 17.42
C LEU A 315 -1.07 -17.85 18.61
N GLY A 316 -1.45 -19.13 18.44
CA GLY A 316 -1.33 -20.19 19.44
C GLY A 316 -2.63 -20.66 20.08
N SER A 317 -3.80 -20.34 19.51
CA SER A 317 -5.10 -20.80 20.01
C SER A 317 -5.41 -22.23 19.56
N GLU A 318 -5.20 -23.22 20.42
CA GLU A 318 -5.63 -24.60 20.14
C GLU A 318 -7.15 -24.70 19.92
N ARG A 319 -7.95 -23.85 20.59
CA ARG A 319 -9.39 -23.82 20.41
C ARG A 319 -9.79 -23.35 19.02
N ALA A 320 -9.11 -22.36 18.45
CA ALA A 320 -9.30 -21.95 17.05
C ALA A 320 -8.97 -23.10 16.09
N ARG A 321 -7.87 -23.83 16.33
CA ARG A 321 -7.47 -25.02 15.55
C ARG A 321 -8.52 -26.13 15.61
N GLU A 322 -9.16 -26.37 16.74
CA GLU A 322 -10.25 -27.34 16.90
C GLU A 322 -11.46 -26.92 16.05
N HIS A 323 -11.85 -25.64 16.08
CA HIS A 323 -12.95 -25.14 15.24
C HIS A 323 -12.65 -25.28 13.74
N LEU A 324 -11.43 -24.95 13.29
CA LEU A 324 -11.00 -25.13 11.90
C LEU A 324 -11.09 -26.60 11.43
N ARG A 325 -10.69 -27.55 12.29
CA ARG A 325 -10.86 -28.97 12.02
C ARG A 325 -12.35 -29.35 11.92
N ASN A 326 -13.18 -28.90 12.85
CA ASN A 326 -14.62 -29.19 12.85
C ASN A 326 -15.33 -28.59 11.62
N MET A 327 -14.81 -27.51 11.04
CA MET A 327 -15.27 -26.92 9.80
C MET A 327 -14.75 -27.66 8.53
N GLY A 328 -13.84 -28.63 8.69
CA GLY A 328 -13.23 -29.38 7.58
C GLY A 328 -12.18 -28.60 6.79
N ILE A 329 -11.82 -27.38 7.22
CA ILE A 329 -10.88 -26.51 6.50
C ILE A 329 -9.47 -27.12 6.49
N SER A 330 -9.07 -27.72 7.62
CA SER A 330 -7.75 -28.34 7.78
C SER A 330 -7.57 -29.67 7.05
N GLU A 331 -8.56 -30.14 6.27
CA GLU A 331 -8.46 -31.37 5.48
C GLU A 331 -7.81 -31.14 4.11
N ASN A 332 -7.82 -29.93 3.60
CA ASN A 332 -7.22 -29.55 2.32
C ASN A 332 -5.68 -29.63 2.38
N GLU A 333 -5.05 -30.29 1.41
CA GLU A 333 -3.59 -30.50 1.39
C GLU A 333 -2.79 -29.21 1.16
N ASP A 334 -3.28 -28.28 0.36
CA ASP A 334 -2.62 -27.00 0.11
C ASP A 334 -2.71 -26.10 1.34
N TYR A 335 -3.88 -26.13 2.03
CA TYR A 335 -4.02 -25.48 3.34
C TYR A 335 -2.99 -26.03 4.35
N LYS A 336 -2.83 -27.35 4.44
CA LYS A 336 -1.87 -27.97 5.37
C LYS A 336 -0.44 -27.53 5.10
N LYS A 337 -0.03 -27.52 3.82
CA LYS A 337 1.32 -27.06 3.45
C LYS A 337 1.54 -25.61 3.82
N ALA A 338 0.60 -24.72 3.45
CA ALA A 338 0.68 -23.30 3.76
C ALA A 338 0.66 -23.06 5.28
N HIS A 339 -0.21 -23.74 6.02
CA HIS A 339 -0.30 -23.65 7.48
C HIS A 339 1.01 -24.06 8.18
N ILE A 340 1.61 -25.19 7.80
CA ILE A 340 2.89 -25.66 8.36
C ILE A 340 4.01 -24.63 8.07
N SER A 341 4.04 -24.06 6.87
CA SER A 341 5.01 -23.02 6.51
C SER A 341 4.88 -21.79 7.42
N LEU A 342 3.65 -21.31 7.59
CA LEU A 342 3.36 -20.15 8.46
C LEU A 342 3.60 -20.46 9.93
N GLU A 343 3.25 -21.66 10.41
CA GLU A 343 3.50 -22.08 11.80
C GLU A 343 5.00 -22.08 12.12
N ASN A 344 5.84 -22.54 11.19
CA ASN A 344 7.30 -22.48 11.34
C ASN A 344 7.81 -21.02 11.32
N GLU A 345 7.32 -20.18 10.40
CA GLU A 345 7.71 -18.77 10.28
C GLU A 345 7.33 -17.99 11.55
N PHE A 346 6.06 -18.03 11.95
CA PHE A 346 5.57 -17.32 13.13
C PHE A 346 6.08 -17.90 14.45
N GLY A 347 6.38 -19.20 14.47
CA GLY A 347 6.99 -19.87 15.61
C GLY A 347 8.46 -19.50 15.85
N ALA A 348 9.13 -18.99 14.83
CA ALA A 348 10.50 -18.51 14.93
C ALA A 348 10.61 -17.07 15.48
N PHE A 349 9.51 -16.31 15.50
CA PHE A 349 9.50 -14.93 15.97
C PHE A 349 9.68 -14.87 17.49
N ASP A 350 10.64 -14.06 17.93
CA ASP A 350 10.88 -13.75 19.32
C ASP A 350 10.04 -12.54 19.80
N GLU A 351 10.28 -12.10 21.03
CA GLU A 351 9.57 -10.98 21.62
C GLU A 351 9.91 -9.63 20.92
N GLU A 352 11.12 -9.47 20.41
CA GLU A 352 11.55 -8.26 19.68
C GLU A 352 10.84 -8.18 18.34
N ASP A 353 10.71 -9.28 17.61
CA ASP A 353 9.97 -9.36 16.36
C ASP A 353 8.50 -8.95 16.53
N TRP A 354 7.85 -9.44 17.60
CA TRP A 354 6.46 -9.13 17.89
C TRP A 354 6.25 -7.68 18.38
N ASN A 355 7.25 -7.06 18.98
CA ASN A 355 7.15 -5.70 19.53
C ASN A 355 7.76 -4.61 18.63
N LYS A 356 8.07 -4.92 17.38
CA LYS A 356 8.68 -3.96 16.43
C LYS A 356 7.78 -2.77 16.06
N ASN A 357 6.46 -2.88 16.24
CA ASN A 357 5.50 -1.79 16.08
C ASN A 357 4.24 -2.08 16.91
N LEU A 358 3.32 -1.10 17.00
CA LEU A 358 2.12 -1.22 17.85
C LEU A 358 1.13 -2.27 17.34
N TYR A 359 0.95 -2.42 16.03
CA TYR A 359 0.04 -3.41 15.46
C TYR A 359 0.47 -4.86 15.81
N TRP A 360 1.74 -5.16 15.60
CA TRP A 360 2.31 -6.47 15.94
C TRP A 360 2.27 -6.73 17.45
N ALA A 361 2.61 -5.71 18.26
CA ALA A 361 2.54 -5.79 19.70
C ALA A 361 1.10 -6.05 20.20
N GLN A 362 0.08 -5.46 19.56
CA GLN A 362 -1.31 -5.73 19.89
C GLN A 362 -1.71 -7.17 19.57
N LEU A 363 -1.27 -7.73 18.44
CA LEU A 363 -1.49 -9.15 18.13
C LEU A 363 -0.78 -10.06 19.15
N TYR A 364 0.45 -9.73 19.50
CA TYR A 364 1.21 -10.46 20.53
C TYR A 364 0.49 -10.43 21.89
N ALA A 365 -0.08 -9.31 22.27
CA ALA A 365 -0.83 -9.16 23.52
C ALA A 365 -2.10 -10.03 23.59
N LEU A 366 -2.57 -10.61 22.49
CA LEU A 366 -3.69 -11.56 22.48
C LEU A 366 -3.27 -12.98 22.90
N LYS A 367 -1.98 -13.35 22.77
CA LYS A 367 -1.50 -14.71 23.03
C LYS A 367 -1.84 -15.24 24.44
N PRO A 368 -1.78 -14.44 25.53
CA PRO A 368 -2.20 -14.89 26.86
C PRO A 368 -3.66 -15.34 26.97
N LEU A 369 -4.54 -14.86 26.08
CA LEU A 369 -5.95 -15.29 26.05
C LEU A 369 -6.11 -16.76 25.62
N PHE A 370 -5.10 -17.35 24.99
CA PHE A 370 -5.14 -18.73 24.48
C PHE A 370 -4.58 -19.77 25.47
N THR A 371 -4.23 -19.31 26.68
CA THR A 371 -3.72 -20.21 27.73
C THR A 371 -4.83 -21.14 28.22
N ARG A 372 -4.59 -22.44 28.14
CA ARG A 372 -5.42 -23.47 28.79
C ARG A 372 -5.09 -23.56 30.26
N TYR A 373 -6.11 -23.59 31.11
CA TYR A 373 -5.97 -23.60 32.56
C TYR A 373 -6.08 -25.03 33.10
N PRO A 374 -5.03 -25.57 33.77
CA PRO A 374 -5.02 -26.90 34.31
C PRO A 374 -5.83 -26.97 35.62
N GLU A 375 -5.87 -28.19 36.22
CA GLU A 375 -6.40 -28.40 37.55
C GLU A 375 -5.74 -27.44 38.57
N GLY A 376 -6.52 -26.90 39.49
CA GLY A 376 -6.08 -25.89 40.48
C GLY A 376 -6.59 -24.48 40.18
N TYR A 377 -7.00 -24.22 38.94
CA TYR A 377 -7.73 -23.00 38.59
C TYR A 377 -9.25 -23.13 38.79
N PRO A 378 -10.02 -22.07 38.85
CA PRO A 378 -11.47 -22.14 38.95
C PRO A 378 -12.07 -23.04 37.85
N THR A 379 -13.00 -23.92 38.22
CA THR A 379 -13.51 -24.99 37.34
C THR A 379 -14.13 -24.45 36.04
N PHE A 380 -14.73 -23.27 36.07
CA PHE A 380 -15.29 -22.64 34.86
C PHE A 380 -14.21 -22.24 33.85
N MET A 381 -12.99 -21.93 34.31
CA MET A 381 -11.85 -21.59 33.43
C MET A 381 -11.24 -22.81 32.75
N GLN A 382 -11.52 -24.01 33.22
CA GLN A 382 -11.01 -25.28 32.68
C GLN A 382 -11.94 -25.85 31.58
N THR A 383 -12.90 -25.08 31.11
CA THR A 383 -13.92 -25.54 30.15
C THR A 383 -13.72 -24.98 28.76
N GLU A 384 -14.13 -25.74 27.73
CA GLU A 384 -14.18 -25.26 26.34
C GLU A 384 -15.00 -23.97 26.19
N ALA A 385 -16.06 -23.80 26.98
CA ALA A 385 -16.85 -22.56 26.96
C ALA A 385 -16.04 -21.34 27.41
N TRP A 386 -15.08 -21.52 28.32
CA TRP A 386 -14.14 -20.46 28.67
C TRP A 386 -13.15 -20.18 27.56
N GLU A 387 -12.60 -21.22 26.93
CA GLU A 387 -11.71 -21.07 25.77
C GLU A 387 -12.43 -20.38 24.62
N ASP A 388 -13.68 -20.71 24.33
CA ASP A 388 -14.52 -20.02 23.33
C ASP A 388 -14.75 -18.55 23.68
N LYS A 389 -14.99 -18.24 24.95
CA LYS A 389 -15.13 -16.84 25.42
C LYS A 389 -13.83 -16.07 25.23
N GLN A 390 -12.67 -16.65 25.52
CA GLN A 390 -11.37 -16.01 25.33
C GLN A 390 -11.06 -15.81 23.84
N LEU A 391 -11.35 -16.83 23.01
CA LEU A 391 -11.22 -16.75 21.56
C LEU A 391 -12.10 -15.63 20.97
N ASN A 392 -13.36 -15.52 21.39
CA ASN A 392 -14.25 -14.44 20.96
C ASN A 392 -13.71 -13.05 21.40
N THR A 393 -13.11 -12.96 22.58
CA THR A 393 -12.49 -11.72 23.06
C THR A 393 -11.30 -11.32 22.16
N ALA A 394 -10.45 -12.29 21.79
CA ALA A 394 -9.33 -12.05 20.90
C ALA A 394 -9.78 -11.64 19.49
N LEU A 395 -10.77 -12.32 18.92
CA LEU A 395 -11.36 -11.96 17.62
C LEU A 395 -11.97 -10.56 17.63
N ALA A 396 -12.69 -10.19 18.69
CA ALA A 396 -13.27 -8.85 18.82
C ALA A 396 -12.18 -7.78 18.91
N SER A 397 -11.12 -8.01 19.71
CA SER A 397 -10.00 -7.08 19.81
C SER A 397 -9.25 -6.93 18.47
N TRP A 398 -9.03 -8.02 17.74
CA TRP A 398 -8.45 -7.96 16.41
C TRP A 398 -9.34 -7.20 15.41
N THR A 399 -10.65 -7.40 15.45
CA THR A 399 -11.60 -6.70 14.56
C THR A 399 -11.60 -5.18 14.81
N GLU A 400 -11.41 -4.74 16.06
CA GLU A 400 -11.28 -3.31 16.37
C GLU A 400 -9.93 -2.72 15.96
N LEU A 401 -8.89 -3.54 15.82
CA LEU A 401 -7.57 -3.11 15.37
C LEU A 401 -7.54 -2.89 13.85
N ARG A 402 -8.24 -3.76 13.11
CA ARG A 402 -8.29 -3.78 11.65
C ARG A 402 -9.31 -2.77 11.11
#